data_6142bf9f221ac5f76dcf4b944d40a090
#
_entry.id   6142bf9f221ac5f76dcf4b944d40a090
#
_cell.length_a   1.000
_cell.length_b   1.000
_cell.length_c   1.000
_cell.angle_alpha   90.00
_cell.angle_beta   90.00
_cell.angle_gamma   90.00
#
_symmetry.space_group_name_H-M   'P 1'
#
loop_
_entity.id
_entity.type
_entity.pdbx_description
1 polymer ?
#
loop_
_entity_poly.entity_id
_entity_poly.type
_entity_poly.pdbx_seq_one_letter_code
_entity_poly.pdbx_strand_id
1 'polypeptide(L)'
;MRSHATGPDPKYFLQSGPFSITNILSRAALEIQDPELHILGIDPFKRVSKKNLLLLGLLYKCKIILTNLVAKWLLLHMVGPTIGGISINYIALPVECFWNALVIRRVVKEARLRLFGFALCNHVADHVLEEGILHGLSESAKIGALRAIGNAVVLARNYHPNMIVLLLRWQHLLHLHKDHQYDDWDLFLEALRTVSTKERWFLLNLFTIAAAFDGRISHIEAVSMKDAYGPDYALYLPRLLKLTADLHAGRINAAAALCKIDFTAG
;
A
#
# COMPACT_ATOMS: atom_id res chain seq x y z
N MET A 1 37.05 4.82 -10.87
CA MET A 1 36.10 3.70 -10.80
C MET A 1 35.08 4.02 -9.72
N ARG A 2 33.89 4.54 -10.09
CA ARG A 2 32.78 4.75 -9.15
C ARG A 2 31.94 3.48 -9.18
N SER A 3 31.83 2.79 -8.05
CA SER A 3 30.95 1.63 -7.92
C SER A 3 29.51 2.12 -8.05
N HIS A 4 28.84 1.71 -9.10
CA HIS A 4 27.40 1.84 -9.22
C HIS A 4 26.76 0.99 -8.12
N ALA A 5 26.32 1.62 -7.03
CA ALA A 5 25.44 1.00 -6.07
C ALA A 5 24.09 0.83 -6.76
N THR A 6 23.94 -0.28 -7.48
CA THR A 6 22.63 -0.78 -7.92
C THR A 6 21.80 -0.98 -6.67
N GLY A 7 20.65 -0.29 -6.58
CA GLY A 7 19.70 -0.53 -5.50
C GLY A 7 19.32 -2.03 -5.46
N PRO A 8 18.89 -2.53 -4.30
CA PRO A 8 18.60 -3.94 -4.16
C PRO A 8 17.51 -4.38 -5.14
N ASP A 9 17.73 -5.51 -5.81
CA ASP A 9 16.76 -6.12 -6.74
C ASP A 9 15.41 -6.31 -6.01
N PRO A 10 14.29 -5.83 -6.57
CA PRO A 10 12.95 -6.02 -6.00
C PRO A 10 12.62 -7.47 -5.68
N LYS A 11 13.17 -8.44 -6.43
CA LYS A 11 13.03 -9.87 -6.14
C LYS A 11 13.67 -10.27 -4.82
N TYR A 12 14.77 -9.64 -4.44
CA TYR A 12 15.49 -9.90 -3.18
C TYR A 12 14.64 -9.50 -1.96
N PHE A 13 13.88 -8.39 -2.05
CA PHE A 13 13.00 -7.94 -0.99
C PHE A 13 11.89 -8.95 -0.64
N LEU A 14 11.46 -9.77 -1.61
CA LEU A 14 10.41 -10.77 -1.39
C LEU A 14 10.94 -12.13 -0.96
N GLN A 15 12.19 -12.45 -1.27
CA GLN A 15 12.79 -13.75 -0.94
C GLN A 15 13.50 -13.75 0.40
N SER A 16 14.05 -12.61 0.81
CA SER A 16 14.82 -12.50 2.05
C SER A 16 14.58 -11.14 2.72
N GLY A 17 14.37 -11.13 4.01
CA GLY A 17 14.21 -9.91 4.79
C GLY A 17 12.77 -9.64 5.27
N PRO A 18 12.45 -8.40 5.67
CA PRO A 18 11.17 -8.05 6.29
C PRO A 18 9.96 -8.25 5.37
N PHE A 19 10.17 -8.34 4.05
CA PHE A 19 9.12 -8.56 3.04
C PHE A 19 9.07 -9.99 2.51
N SER A 20 9.74 -10.95 3.15
CA SER A 20 9.54 -12.36 2.80
C SER A 20 8.08 -12.76 2.98
N ILE A 21 7.57 -13.66 2.13
CA ILE A 21 6.16 -14.10 2.17
C ILE A 21 5.79 -14.58 3.57
N THR A 22 6.66 -15.33 4.25
CA THR A 22 6.44 -15.83 5.61
C THR A 22 6.29 -14.69 6.61
N ASN A 23 7.16 -13.68 6.59
CA ASN A 23 7.06 -12.51 7.47
C ASN A 23 5.81 -11.69 7.19
N ILE A 24 5.47 -11.50 5.92
CA ILE A 24 4.27 -10.79 5.48
C ILE A 24 3.02 -11.47 6.02
N LEU A 25 2.91 -12.79 5.87
CA LEU A 25 1.74 -13.55 6.35
C LEU A 25 1.67 -13.57 7.87
N SER A 26 2.82 -13.74 8.56
CA SER A 26 2.87 -13.70 10.02
C SER A 26 2.46 -12.33 10.57
N ARG A 27 2.91 -11.26 9.96
CA ARG A 27 2.54 -9.88 10.36
C ARG A 27 1.05 -9.61 10.09
N ALA A 28 0.52 -10.09 8.96
CA ALA A 28 -0.90 -9.98 8.66
C ALA A 28 -1.77 -10.75 9.68
N ALA A 29 -1.34 -11.95 10.07
CA ALA A 29 -2.03 -12.76 11.07
C ALA A 29 -2.00 -12.12 12.47
N LEU A 30 -0.86 -11.53 12.85
CA LEU A 30 -0.65 -10.90 14.16
C LEU A 30 -1.04 -9.42 14.20
N GLU A 31 -1.56 -8.86 13.11
CA GLU A 31 -1.88 -7.42 12.98
C GLU A 31 -0.67 -6.49 13.24
N ILE A 32 0.55 -6.97 13.01
CA ILE A 32 1.75 -6.17 13.19
C ILE A 32 1.90 -5.24 11.97
N GLN A 33 2.16 -3.96 12.24
CA GLN A 33 2.39 -2.97 11.19
C GLN A 33 3.65 -3.31 10.37
N ASP A 34 3.64 -2.95 9.08
CA ASP A 34 4.81 -3.09 8.23
C ASP A 34 5.98 -2.26 8.78
N PRO A 35 7.25 -2.72 8.63
CA PRO A 35 8.40 -2.02 9.17
C PRO A 35 8.52 -0.63 8.53
N GLU A 36 8.86 0.36 9.33
CA GLU A 36 9.22 1.69 8.84
C GLU A 36 10.55 1.60 8.09
N LEU A 37 10.51 1.83 6.79
CA LEU A 37 11.69 1.86 5.94
C LEU A 37 11.77 3.26 5.34
N HIS A 38 12.83 4.00 5.65
CA HIS A 38 13.12 5.28 4.99
C HIS A 38 13.66 5.02 3.58
N ILE A 39 12.78 4.57 2.67
CA ILE A 39 13.14 4.31 1.28
C ILE A 39 13.06 5.63 0.52
N LEU A 40 14.15 6.03 -0.11
CA LEU A 40 14.27 7.27 -0.89
C LEU A 40 13.90 8.55 -0.10
N GLY A 41 14.02 8.53 1.23
CA GLY A 41 13.68 9.68 2.07
C GLY A 41 12.17 9.94 2.21
N ILE A 42 11.31 9.02 1.75
CA ILE A 42 9.86 9.14 1.88
C ILE A 42 9.45 8.85 3.33
N ASP A 43 8.71 9.80 3.94
CA ASP A 43 8.12 9.66 5.27
C ASP A 43 6.59 9.55 5.14
N PRO A 44 5.99 8.37 5.39
CA PRO A 44 4.54 8.18 5.30
C PRO A 44 3.76 9.00 6.33
N PHE A 45 4.41 9.45 7.40
CA PHE A 45 3.79 10.25 8.45
C PHE A 45 4.04 11.76 8.32
N LYS A 46 4.72 12.20 7.25
CA LYS A 46 5.05 13.62 7.01
C LYS A 46 3.87 14.57 7.13
N ARG A 47 2.67 14.14 6.69
CA ARG A 47 1.44 14.95 6.74
C ARG A 47 0.60 14.73 8.00
N VAL A 48 1.05 13.89 8.92
CA VAL A 48 0.30 13.62 10.15
C VAL A 48 0.79 14.54 11.26
N SER A 49 -0.13 15.30 11.87
CA SER A 49 0.25 16.17 12.99
C SER A 49 0.79 15.34 14.18
N LYS A 50 1.79 15.86 14.88
CA LYS A 50 2.37 15.19 16.07
C LYS A 50 1.31 14.82 17.12
N LYS A 51 0.25 15.64 17.27
CA LYS A 51 -0.88 15.37 18.16
C LYS A 51 -1.66 14.13 17.72
N ASN A 52 -1.90 13.98 16.41
CA ASN A 52 -2.61 12.82 15.87
C ASN A 52 -1.77 11.54 15.95
N LEU A 53 -0.44 11.63 15.79
CA LEU A 53 0.47 10.49 16.00
C LEU A 53 0.44 10.03 17.47
N LEU A 54 0.47 10.97 18.41
CA LEU A 54 0.39 10.67 19.84
C LEU A 54 -0.96 10.05 20.20
N LEU A 55 -2.06 10.58 19.64
CA LEU A 55 -3.41 10.04 19.82
C LEU A 55 -3.51 8.62 19.23
N LEU A 56 -2.96 8.39 18.04
CA LEU A 56 -2.94 7.06 17.41
C LEU A 56 -2.17 6.06 18.27
N GLY A 57 -1.00 6.44 18.78
CA GLY A 57 -0.22 5.64 19.72
C GLY A 57 -0.94 5.33 21.02
N LEU A 58 -1.69 6.31 21.57
CA LEU A 58 -2.52 6.13 22.75
C LEU A 58 -3.67 5.14 22.48
N LEU A 59 -4.39 5.32 21.37
CA LEU A 59 -5.49 4.42 20.97
C LEU A 59 -5.00 2.99 20.75
N TYR A 60 -3.80 2.82 20.17
CA TYR A 60 -3.19 1.51 20.01
C TYR A 60 -2.87 0.85 21.35
N LYS A 61 -2.30 1.60 22.30
CA LYS A 61 -2.06 1.11 23.67
C LYS A 61 -3.36 0.75 24.38
N CYS A 62 -4.40 1.61 24.26
CA CYS A 62 -5.73 1.32 24.81
C CYS A 62 -6.34 0.05 24.20
N LYS A 63 -6.20 -0.18 22.88
CA LYS A 63 -6.63 -1.41 22.22
C LYS A 63 -5.97 -2.63 22.85
N ILE A 64 -4.63 -2.61 23.05
CA ILE A 64 -3.90 -3.74 23.66
C ILE A 64 -4.37 -4.00 25.09
N ILE A 65 -4.50 -2.95 25.91
CA ILE A 65 -4.95 -3.07 27.30
C ILE A 65 -6.36 -3.65 27.35
N LEU A 66 -7.26 -3.12 26.53
CA LEU A 66 -8.65 -3.58 26.48
C LEU A 66 -8.74 -5.05 26.03
N THR A 67 -7.99 -5.44 25.00
CA THR A 67 -7.93 -6.83 24.52
C THR A 67 -7.44 -7.78 25.62
N ASN A 68 -6.37 -7.39 26.34
CA ASN A 68 -5.85 -8.18 27.46
C ASN A 68 -6.84 -8.27 28.62
N LEU A 69 -7.58 -7.20 28.91
CA LEU A 69 -8.58 -7.17 29.97
C LEU A 69 -9.78 -8.04 29.65
N VAL A 70 -10.27 -7.97 28.40
CA VAL A 70 -11.35 -8.84 27.89
C VAL A 70 -10.91 -10.30 27.87
N ALA A 71 -9.68 -10.60 27.44
CA ALA A 71 -9.15 -11.97 27.47
C ALA A 71 -9.05 -12.52 28.90
N LYS A 72 -8.54 -11.71 29.86
CA LYS A 72 -8.51 -12.11 31.28
C LYS A 72 -9.92 -12.29 31.85
N TRP A 73 -10.85 -11.39 31.54
CA TRP A 73 -12.23 -11.50 31.99
C TRP A 73 -12.90 -12.78 31.45
N LEU A 74 -12.74 -13.06 30.15
CA LEU A 74 -13.22 -14.31 29.55
C LEU A 74 -12.61 -15.54 30.22
N LEU A 75 -11.30 -15.58 30.43
CA LEU A 75 -10.61 -16.69 31.10
C LEU A 75 -11.15 -16.89 32.51
N LEU A 76 -11.31 -15.83 33.31
CA LEU A 76 -11.83 -15.93 34.69
C LEU A 76 -13.28 -16.40 34.72
N HIS A 77 -14.11 -15.98 33.75
CA HIS A 77 -15.52 -16.43 33.70
C HIS A 77 -15.68 -17.83 33.11
N MET A 78 -14.79 -18.25 32.21
CA MET A 78 -14.80 -19.58 31.61
C MET A 78 -14.15 -20.64 32.50
N VAL A 79 -13.21 -20.26 33.34
CA VAL A 79 -12.45 -21.13 34.24
C VAL A 79 -12.99 -21.07 35.71
N GLY A 80 -14.09 -20.34 35.94
CA GLY A 80 -14.72 -20.25 37.26
C GLY A 80 -15.01 -21.62 37.89
N PRO A 81 -14.91 -21.77 39.22
CA PRO A 81 -14.59 -23.03 39.93
C PRO A 81 -15.68 -24.08 39.98
N THR A 82 -16.79 -24.02 39.23
CA THR A 82 -17.94 -24.81 39.58
C THR A 82 -18.67 -25.60 38.50
N ILE A 83 -18.21 -25.71 37.28
CA ILE A 83 -18.95 -26.54 36.32
C ILE A 83 -17.99 -27.44 35.57
N GLY A 84 -18.10 -28.72 35.83
CA GLY A 84 -17.26 -29.78 35.31
C GLY A 84 -16.88 -29.66 33.84
N GLY A 85 -15.62 -30.00 33.53
CA GLY A 85 -14.87 -29.78 32.29
C GLY A 85 -15.51 -30.13 30.94
N ILE A 86 -16.76 -30.54 30.90
CA ILE A 86 -17.51 -30.87 29.68
C ILE A 86 -18.13 -29.61 29.05
N SER A 87 -18.65 -28.69 29.88
CA SER A 87 -19.36 -27.49 29.37
C SER A 87 -18.42 -26.46 28.73
N ILE A 88 -17.16 -26.34 29.17
CA ILE A 88 -16.18 -25.40 28.70
C ILE A 88 -15.77 -25.71 27.24
N ASN A 89 -15.61 -26.97 26.91
CA ASN A 89 -15.23 -27.41 25.57
C ASN A 89 -16.31 -27.11 24.53
N TYR A 90 -17.59 -27.16 24.90
CA TYR A 90 -18.69 -26.85 23.97
C TYR A 90 -18.84 -25.38 23.65
N ILE A 91 -18.38 -24.45 24.52
CA ILE A 91 -18.43 -23.02 24.30
C ILE A 91 -17.10 -22.54 23.69
N ALA A 92 -15.97 -23.08 24.12
CA ALA A 92 -14.67 -22.71 23.62
C ALA A 92 -14.48 -23.05 22.12
N LEU A 93 -14.94 -24.23 21.70
CA LEU A 93 -14.78 -24.69 20.32
C LEU A 93 -15.42 -23.76 19.26
N PRO A 94 -16.70 -23.33 19.39
CA PRO A 94 -17.28 -22.36 18.46
C PRO A 94 -16.54 -21.02 18.43
N VAL A 95 -16.08 -20.51 19.58
CA VAL A 95 -15.32 -19.25 19.67
C VAL A 95 -13.98 -19.37 18.97
N GLU A 96 -13.26 -20.46 19.19
CA GLU A 96 -11.99 -20.74 18.53
C GLU A 96 -12.17 -20.92 17.01
N CYS A 97 -13.18 -21.67 16.59
CA CYS A 97 -13.51 -21.85 15.17
C CYS A 97 -13.83 -20.52 14.49
N PHE A 98 -14.63 -19.67 15.13
CA PHE A 98 -14.97 -18.34 14.61
C PHE A 98 -13.74 -17.45 14.53
N TRP A 99 -12.92 -17.42 15.60
CA TRP A 99 -11.68 -16.63 15.61
C TRP A 99 -10.70 -17.08 14.54
N ASN A 100 -10.47 -18.40 14.44
CA ASN A 100 -9.59 -18.97 13.41
C ASN A 100 -10.09 -18.65 12.00
N ALA A 101 -11.41 -18.73 11.76
CA ALA A 101 -12.00 -18.36 10.48
C ALA A 101 -11.77 -16.88 10.13
N LEU A 102 -11.89 -15.97 11.11
CA LEU A 102 -11.59 -14.53 10.91
C LEU A 102 -10.11 -14.30 10.58
N VAL A 103 -9.20 -14.95 11.33
CA VAL A 103 -7.75 -14.84 11.09
C VAL A 103 -7.39 -15.36 9.70
N ILE A 104 -7.86 -16.57 9.35
CA ILE A 104 -7.62 -17.16 8.02
C ILE A 104 -8.14 -16.25 6.91
N ARG A 105 -9.37 -15.75 7.04
CA ARG A 105 -9.94 -14.82 6.04
C ARG A 105 -9.08 -13.57 5.87
N ARG A 106 -8.57 -13.01 6.96
CA ARG A 106 -7.68 -11.82 6.93
C ARG A 106 -6.35 -12.16 6.27
N VAL A 107 -5.71 -13.26 6.66
CA VAL A 107 -4.44 -13.71 6.09
C VAL A 107 -4.58 -13.96 4.58
N VAL A 108 -5.63 -14.65 4.15
CA VAL A 108 -5.89 -14.93 2.73
C VAL A 108 -6.13 -13.64 1.94
N LYS A 109 -6.90 -12.70 2.52
CA LYS A 109 -7.14 -11.40 1.87
C LYS A 109 -5.84 -10.61 1.69
N GLU A 110 -5.02 -10.55 2.72
CA GLU A 110 -3.74 -9.84 2.69
C GLU A 110 -2.73 -10.54 1.77
N ALA A 111 -2.65 -11.86 1.80
CA ALA A 111 -1.81 -12.62 0.89
C ALA A 111 -2.18 -12.39 -0.58
N ARG A 112 -3.47 -12.41 -0.91
CA ARG A 112 -3.94 -12.08 -2.26
C ARG A 112 -3.53 -10.68 -2.69
N LEU A 113 -3.79 -9.69 -1.85
CA LEU A 113 -3.43 -8.29 -2.13
C LEU A 113 -1.93 -8.15 -2.43
N ARG A 114 -1.07 -8.78 -1.63
CA ARG A 114 0.39 -8.67 -1.78
C ARG A 114 0.92 -9.44 -2.98
N LEU A 115 0.46 -10.67 -3.18
CA LEU A 115 0.90 -11.50 -4.32
C LEU A 115 0.44 -10.93 -5.66
N PHE A 116 -0.84 -10.54 -5.75
CA PHE A 116 -1.37 -9.98 -6.99
C PHE A 116 -0.85 -8.58 -7.25
N GLY A 117 -0.72 -7.75 -6.21
CA GLY A 117 -0.10 -6.44 -6.34
C GLY A 117 1.34 -6.51 -6.82
N PHE A 118 2.14 -7.48 -6.33
CA PHE A 118 3.48 -7.71 -6.83
C PHE A 118 3.50 -8.09 -8.33
N ALA A 119 2.63 -9.01 -8.73
CA ALA A 119 2.51 -9.39 -10.14
C ALA A 119 2.11 -8.19 -11.02
N LEU A 120 1.20 -7.34 -10.52
CA LEU A 120 0.78 -6.12 -11.22
C LEU A 120 1.89 -5.06 -11.27
N CYS A 121 2.73 -4.92 -10.24
CA CYS A 121 3.90 -4.03 -10.30
C CYS A 121 4.83 -4.40 -11.46
N ASN A 122 5.06 -5.70 -11.67
CA ASN A 122 5.84 -6.17 -12.80
C ASN A 122 5.12 -5.88 -14.13
N HIS A 123 3.84 -6.22 -14.22
CA HIS A 123 3.04 -5.98 -15.42
C HIS A 123 3.02 -4.51 -15.84
N VAL A 124 2.87 -3.58 -14.88
CA VAL A 124 2.92 -2.13 -15.13
C VAL A 124 4.28 -1.70 -15.65
N ALA A 125 5.36 -2.20 -15.03
CA ALA A 125 6.72 -1.88 -15.43
C ALA A 125 7.04 -2.43 -16.83
N ASP A 126 6.67 -3.68 -17.11
CA ASP A 126 6.90 -4.34 -18.38
C ASP A 126 6.12 -3.64 -19.50
N HIS A 127 4.85 -3.30 -19.28
CA HIS A 127 4.02 -2.55 -20.23
C HIS A 127 4.65 -1.20 -20.62
N VAL A 128 5.13 -0.45 -19.64
CA VAL A 128 5.75 0.88 -19.88
C VAL A 128 7.07 0.75 -20.66
N LEU A 129 7.81 -0.33 -20.46
CA LEU A 129 9.03 -0.62 -21.20
C LEU A 129 8.72 -1.04 -22.65
N GLU A 130 7.79 -1.98 -22.84
CA GLU A 130 7.40 -2.53 -24.15
C GLU A 130 6.84 -1.44 -25.07
N GLU A 131 6.00 -0.57 -24.54
CA GLU A 131 5.40 0.55 -25.29
C GLU A 131 6.36 1.73 -25.52
N GLY A 132 7.58 1.66 -24.98
CA GLY A 132 8.58 2.73 -25.10
C GLY A 132 8.15 4.08 -24.50
N ILE A 133 7.17 4.06 -23.59
CA ILE A 133 6.56 5.26 -22.97
C ILE A 133 7.62 6.15 -22.33
N LEU A 134 8.64 5.54 -21.69
CA LEU A 134 9.69 6.27 -20.99
C LEU A 134 10.51 7.22 -21.89
N HIS A 135 10.67 6.89 -23.17
CA HIS A 135 11.42 7.71 -24.11
C HIS A 135 10.68 9.01 -24.46
N GLY A 136 9.37 9.03 -24.31
CA GLY A 136 8.54 10.21 -24.56
C GLY A 136 8.37 11.13 -23.35
N LEU A 137 8.88 10.77 -22.17
CA LEU A 137 8.73 11.55 -20.94
C LEU A 137 9.83 12.59 -20.79
N SER A 138 9.45 13.82 -20.45
CA SER A 138 10.37 14.85 -19.99
C SER A 138 10.99 14.48 -18.64
N GLU A 139 12.13 15.10 -18.30
CA GLU A 139 12.77 14.90 -16.99
C GLU A 139 11.84 15.29 -15.83
N SER A 140 11.06 16.35 -16.01
CA SER A 140 10.03 16.75 -15.02
C SER A 140 8.95 15.67 -14.83
N ALA A 141 8.51 15.01 -15.90
CA ALA A 141 7.55 13.92 -15.83
C ALA A 141 8.15 12.66 -15.20
N LYS A 142 9.43 12.35 -15.44
CA LYS A 142 10.11 11.23 -14.78
C LYS A 142 10.22 11.44 -13.26
N ILE A 143 10.60 12.63 -12.82
CA ILE A 143 10.61 12.99 -11.39
C ILE A 143 9.18 12.97 -10.84
N GLY A 144 8.22 13.50 -11.60
CA GLY A 144 6.80 13.49 -11.28
C GLY A 144 6.24 12.07 -11.08
N ALA A 145 6.72 11.09 -11.84
CA ALA A 145 6.33 9.68 -11.68
C ALA A 145 6.73 9.11 -10.29
N LEU A 146 7.96 9.36 -9.84
CA LEU A 146 8.36 8.95 -8.49
C LEU A 146 7.62 9.75 -7.40
N ARG A 147 7.33 11.03 -7.64
CA ARG A 147 6.49 11.82 -6.74
C ARG A 147 5.07 11.29 -6.66
N ALA A 148 4.49 10.82 -7.77
CA ALA A 148 3.17 10.18 -7.78
C ALA A 148 3.12 8.99 -6.84
N ILE A 149 4.10 8.07 -6.95
CA ILE A 149 4.18 6.87 -6.10
C ILE A 149 4.51 7.24 -4.64
N GLY A 150 5.49 8.12 -4.42
CA GLY A 150 5.89 8.57 -3.09
C GLY A 150 4.76 9.24 -2.32
N ASN A 151 3.99 10.10 -3.00
CA ASN A 151 2.82 10.72 -2.37
C ASN A 151 1.68 9.75 -2.11
N ALA A 152 1.50 8.70 -2.93
CA ALA A 152 0.57 7.61 -2.61
C ALA A 152 0.95 6.93 -1.29
N VAL A 153 2.26 6.66 -1.04
CA VAL A 153 2.76 6.13 0.26
C VAL A 153 2.45 7.07 1.42
N VAL A 154 2.68 8.38 1.25
CA VAL A 154 2.40 9.39 2.29
C VAL A 154 0.90 9.50 2.60
N LEU A 155 0.05 9.42 1.57
CA LEU A 155 -1.40 9.48 1.75
C LEU A 155 -1.94 8.21 2.42
N ALA A 156 -1.43 7.03 2.05
CA ALA A 156 -1.77 5.75 2.67
C ALA A 156 -1.28 5.65 4.13
N ARG A 157 -0.31 6.47 4.53
CA ARG A 157 0.33 6.47 5.85
C ARG A 157 0.91 5.12 6.25
N ASN A 158 1.33 4.34 5.28
CA ASN A 158 1.95 3.05 5.50
C ASN A 158 2.97 2.74 4.39
N TYR A 159 3.91 1.86 4.70
CA TYR A 159 4.85 1.31 3.74
C TYR A 159 4.32 -0.01 3.18
N HIS A 160 3.16 0.02 2.50
CA HIS A 160 2.63 -1.21 1.92
C HIS A 160 3.62 -1.81 0.91
N PRO A 161 3.96 -3.11 1.00
CA PRO A 161 5.00 -3.73 0.17
C PRO A 161 4.80 -3.52 -1.34
N ASN A 162 3.57 -3.55 -1.83
CA ASN A 162 3.27 -3.33 -3.25
C ASN A 162 3.70 -1.93 -3.71
N MET A 163 3.43 -0.90 -2.89
CA MET A 163 3.82 0.47 -3.20
C MET A 163 5.34 0.63 -3.21
N ILE A 164 6.03 -0.03 -2.28
CA ILE A 164 7.49 -0.02 -2.21
C ILE A 164 8.10 -0.74 -3.42
N VAL A 165 7.57 -1.89 -3.80
CA VAL A 165 8.01 -2.60 -5.00
C VAL A 165 7.80 -1.75 -6.25
N LEU A 166 6.64 -1.10 -6.38
CA LEU A 166 6.37 -0.18 -7.47
C LEU A 166 7.39 0.96 -7.50
N LEU A 167 7.63 1.61 -6.36
CA LEU A 167 8.59 2.72 -6.22
C LEU A 167 10.00 2.31 -6.65
N LEU A 168 10.51 1.18 -6.14
CA LEU A 168 11.84 0.68 -6.46
C LEU A 168 11.98 0.29 -7.93
N ARG A 169 10.94 -0.33 -8.52
CA ARG A 169 10.90 -0.62 -9.94
C ARG A 169 11.00 0.65 -10.78
N TRP A 170 10.18 1.65 -10.47
CA TRP A 170 10.19 2.92 -11.20
C TRP A 170 11.50 3.70 -11.02
N GLN A 171 12.07 3.70 -9.82
CA GLN A 171 13.39 4.30 -9.59
C GLN A 171 14.46 3.64 -10.48
N HIS A 172 14.44 2.31 -10.56
CA HIS A 172 15.37 1.56 -11.38
C HIS A 172 15.19 1.86 -12.88
N LEU A 173 13.93 1.87 -13.35
CA LEU A 173 13.59 2.14 -14.75
C LEU A 173 13.98 3.55 -15.20
N LEU A 174 13.80 4.54 -14.34
CA LEU A 174 14.06 5.94 -14.64
C LEU A 174 15.52 6.35 -14.39
N HIS A 175 16.33 5.46 -13.82
CA HIS A 175 17.73 5.74 -13.44
C HIS A 175 17.90 7.01 -12.58
N LEU A 176 16.87 7.37 -11.79
CA LEU A 176 16.89 8.56 -10.96
C LEU A 176 17.61 8.31 -9.64
N HIS A 177 18.40 9.28 -9.20
CA HIS A 177 19.15 9.23 -7.96
C HIS A 177 18.33 9.77 -6.78
N LYS A 178 18.86 9.58 -5.54
CA LYS A 178 18.17 9.89 -4.27
C LYS A 178 18.05 11.41 -3.98
N ASP A 179 18.44 12.27 -4.90
CA ASP A 179 18.63 13.70 -4.63
C ASP A 179 17.36 14.55 -4.74
N HIS A 180 16.20 13.92 -4.99
CA HIS A 180 14.93 14.60 -5.12
C HIS A 180 13.97 14.23 -4.00
N GLN A 181 13.15 15.20 -3.56
CA GLN A 181 12.04 14.95 -2.65
C GLN A 181 10.88 14.31 -3.42
N TYR A 182 10.57 13.06 -3.09
CA TYR A 182 9.51 12.29 -3.73
C TYR A 182 8.20 12.26 -2.91
N ASP A 183 8.23 12.72 -1.67
CA ASP A 183 7.13 12.71 -0.71
C ASP A 183 6.48 14.10 -0.52
N ASP A 184 6.79 15.06 -1.39
CA ASP A 184 6.26 16.40 -1.33
C ASP A 184 5.05 16.55 -2.25
N TRP A 185 3.89 16.83 -1.63
CA TRP A 185 2.62 16.95 -2.32
C TRP A 185 2.54 18.20 -3.19
N ASP A 186 3.05 19.31 -2.72
CA ASP A 186 2.98 20.58 -3.46
C ASP A 186 3.86 20.51 -4.71
N LEU A 187 5.05 19.89 -4.60
CA LEU A 187 5.91 19.61 -5.74
C LEU A 187 5.29 18.62 -6.72
N PHE A 188 4.46 17.68 -6.26
CA PHE A 188 3.71 16.80 -7.15
C PHE A 188 2.62 17.56 -7.90
N LEU A 189 1.84 18.41 -7.20
CA LEU A 189 0.83 19.24 -7.83
C LEU A 189 1.43 20.24 -8.83
N GLU A 190 2.60 20.78 -8.53
CA GLU A 190 3.35 21.65 -9.45
C GLU A 190 3.79 20.88 -10.70
N ALA A 191 4.30 19.65 -10.53
CA ALA A 191 4.65 18.79 -11.66
C ALA A 191 3.43 18.54 -12.57
N LEU A 192 2.24 18.26 -12.01
CA LEU A 192 1.00 18.08 -12.78
C LEU A 192 0.58 19.34 -13.58
N ARG A 193 1.00 20.55 -13.15
CA ARG A 193 0.69 21.81 -13.81
C ARG A 193 1.70 22.17 -14.89
N THR A 194 2.94 21.76 -14.72
CA THR A 194 4.07 22.16 -15.58
C THR A 194 4.34 21.21 -16.73
N VAL A 195 3.98 19.93 -16.61
CA VAL A 195 4.14 18.94 -17.67
C VAL A 195 3.09 19.10 -18.76
N SER A 196 3.32 18.48 -19.92
CA SER A 196 2.33 18.44 -21.01
C SER A 196 1.05 17.71 -20.60
N THR A 197 -0.07 17.98 -21.28
CA THR A 197 -1.35 17.31 -20.98
C THR A 197 -1.25 15.79 -21.03
N LYS A 198 -0.50 15.24 -21.99
CA LYS A 198 -0.27 13.79 -22.10
C LYS A 198 0.51 13.24 -20.90
N GLU A 199 1.58 13.92 -20.51
CA GLU A 199 2.36 13.53 -19.33
C GLU A 199 1.57 13.69 -18.03
N ARG A 200 0.69 14.70 -17.96
CA ARG A 200 -0.22 14.84 -16.82
C ARG A 200 -1.15 13.63 -16.68
N TRP A 201 -1.75 13.15 -17.77
CA TRP A 201 -2.57 11.93 -17.72
C TRP A 201 -1.76 10.70 -17.31
N PHE A 202 -0.56 10.56 -17.86
CA PHE A 202 0.36 9.51 -17.45
C PHE A 202 0.65 9.53 -15.93
N LEU A 203 0.95 10.70 -15.37
CA LEU A 203 1.20 10.87 -13.93
C LEU A 203 -0.04 10.55 -13.09
N LEU A 204 -1.22 10.97 -13.52
CA LEU A 204 -2.49 10.68 -12.83
C LEU A 204 -2.86 9.20 -12.91
N ASN A 205 -2.61 8.53 -14.03
CA ASN A 205 -2.78 7.10 -14.18
C ASN A 205 -1.86 6.34 -13.20
N LEU A 206 -0.58 6.70 -13.15
CA LEU A 206 0.39 6.09 -12.24
C LEU A 206 0.04 6.33 -10.77
N PHE A 207 -0.38 7.56 -10.42
CA PHE A 207 -0.84 7.90 -9.06
C PHE A 207 -2.06 7.06 -8.65
N THR A 208 -3.03 6.88 -9.56
CA THR A 208 -4.23 6.06 -9.34
C THR A 208 -3.86 4.60 -9.05
N ILE A 209 -2.94 4.04 -9.83
CA ILE A 209 -2.46 2.67 -9.64
C ILE A 209 -1.72 2.52 -8.30
N ALA A 210 -0.81 3.45 -8.01
CA ALA A 210 -0.06 3.45 -6.76
C ALA A 210 -0.99 3.53 -5.54
N ALA A 211 -1.99 4.43 -5.58
CA ALA A 211 -2.96 4.60 -4.49
C ALA A 211 -3.88 3.38 -4.29
N ALA A 212 -4.13 2.57 -5.34
CA ALA A 212 -4.94 1.36 -5.20
C ALA A 212 -4.17 0.19 -4.56
N PHE A 213 -2.83 0.21 -4.56
CA PHE A 213 -2.00 -0.95 -4.26
C PHE A 213 -1.91 -1.34 -2.78
N ASP A 214 -2.31 -0.47 -1.86
CA ASP A 214 -2.48 -0.85 -0.46
C ASP A 214 -3.88 -1.46 -0.17
N GLY A 215 -4.76 -1.45 -1.17
CA GLY A 215 -6.10 -2.02 -1.10
C GLY A 215 -7.07 -1.23 -0.22
N ARG A 216 -6.76 0.02 0.12
CA ARG A 216 -7.59 0.87 0.98
C ARG A 216 -7.63 2.28 0.39
N ILE A 217 -8.74 2.96 0.61
CA ILE A 217 -8.88 4.38 0.29
C ILE A 217 -9.40 5.08 1.54
N SER A 218 -8.54 5.84 2.18
CA SER A 218 -8.90 6.65 3.34
C SER A 218 -9.65 7.92 2.90
N HIS A 219 -10.39 8.53 3.83
CA HIS A 219 -11.06 9.80 3.57
C HIS A 219 -10.05 10.92 3.19
N ILE A 220 -8.87 10.90 3.80
CA ILE A 220 -7.82 11.90 3.53
C ILE A 220 -7.25 11.72 2.13
N GLU A 221 -7.04 10.48 1.69
CA GLU A 221 -6.64 10.19 0.32
C GLU A 221 -7.69 10.70 -0.67
N ALA A 222 -8.97 10.40 -0.43
CA ALA A 222 -10.05 10.85 -1.30
C ALA A 222 -10.11 12.37 -1.44
N VAL A 223 -9.88 13.13 -0.36
CA VAL A 223 -9.80 14.59 -0.39
C VAL A 223 -8.58 15.07 -1.18
N SER A 224 -7.37 14.53 -0.89
CA SER A 224 -6.15 14.91 -1.59
C SER A 224 -6.20 14.55 -3.08
N MET A 225 -6.86 13.44 -3.43
CA MET A 225 -7.06 13.03 -4.82
C MET A 225 -7.89 14.06 -5.63
N LYS A 226 -8.86 14.74 -4.99
CA LYS A 226 -9.61 15.83 -5.66
C LYS A 226 -8.70 16.96 -6.11
N ASP A 227 -7.67 17.29 -5.30
CA ASP A 227 -6.73 18.35 -5.64
C ASP A 227 -5.83 17.94 -6.83
N ALA A 228 -5.39 16.67 -6.88
CA ALA A 228 -4.56 16.16 -7.95
C ALA A 228 -5.32 15.98 -9.27
N TYR A 229 -6.49 15.34 -9.21
CA TYR A 229 -7.29 15.07 -10.41
C TYR A 229 -8.01 16.31 -10.94
N GLY A 230 -8.38 17.24 -10.05
CA GLY A 230 -9.14 18.43 -10.43
C GLY A 230 -10.45 18.06 -11.14
N PRO A 231 -10.72 18.60 -12.37
CA PRO A 231 -11.94 18.30 -13.10
C PRO A 231 -12.06 16.83 -13.53
N ASP A 232 -10.94 16.12 -13.64
CA ASP A 232 -10.89 14.72 -14.09
C ASP A 232 -11.22 13.72 -12.95
N TYR A 233 -11.48 14.20 -11.72
CA TYR A 233 -11.76 13.35 -10.55
C TYR A 233 -12.86 12.30 -10.82
N ALA A 234 -13.90 12.69 -11.54
CA ALA A 234 -15.01 11.78 -11.88
C ALA A 234 -14.60 10.61 -12.80
N LEU A 235 -13.51 10.75 -13.56
CA LEU A 235 -12.97 9.70 -14.42
C LEU A 235 -12.09 8.73 -13.62
N TYR A 236 -11.23 9.25 -12.75
CA TYR A 236 -10.23 8.44 -12.03
C TYR A 236 -10.78 7.70 -10.82
N LEU A 237 -11.77 8.27 -10.11
CA LEU A 237 -12.33 7.65 -8.89
C LEU A 237 -12.96 6.27 -9.15
N PRO A 238 -13.81 6.07 -10.18
CA PRO A 238 -14.37 4.75 -10.48
C PRO A 238 -13.30 3.71 -10.81
N ARG A 239 -12.26 4.11 -11.54
CA ARG A 239 -11.13 3.24 -11.89
C ARG A 239 -10.36 2.81 -10.64
N LEU A 240 -10.05 3.75 -9.74
CA LEU A 240 -9.39 3.50 -8.46
C LEU A 240 -10.20 2.51 -7.61
N LEU A 241 -11.50 2.77 -7.42
CA LEU A 241 -12.38 1.91 -6.63
C LEU A 241 -12.48 0.50 -7.22
N LYS A 242 -12.60 0.40 -8.55
CA LYS A 242 -12.67 -0.88 -9.24
C LYS A 242 -11.35 -1.65 -9.13
N LEU A 243 -10.20 -1.00 -9.33
CA LEU A 243 -8.90 -1.63 -9.19
C LEU A 243 -8.69 -2.17 -7.77
N THR A 244 -9.02 -1.39 -6.75
CA THR A 244 -8.97 -1.81 -5.35
C THR A 244 -9.88 -3.02 -5.08
N ALA A 245 -11.09 -3.02 -5.62
CA ALA A 245 -12.04 -4.13 -5.49
C ALA A 245 -11.54 -5.40 -6.21
N ASP A 246 -10.94 -5.26 -7.40
CA ASP A 246 -10.41 -6.37 -8.18
C ASP A 246 -9.18 -7.01 -7.48
N LEU A 247 -8.30 -6.20 -6.89
CA LEU A 247 -7.19 -6.67 -6.06
C LEU A 247 -7.67 -7.50 -4.88
N HIS A 248 -8.67 -7.02 -4.14
CA HIS A 248 -9.23 -7.78 -3.01
C HIS A 248 -9.95 -9.07 -3.41
N ALA A 249 -10.60 -9.05 -4.57
CA ALA A 249 -11.29 -10.21 -5.11
C ALA A 249 -10.34 -11.23 -5.76
N GLY A 250 -9.07 -10.84 -6.00
CA GLY A 250 -8.10 -11.67 -6.70
C GLY A 250 -8.35 -11.79 -8.21
N ARG A 251 -9.05 -10.82 -8.81
CA ARG A 251 -9.34 -10.78 -10.24
C ARG A 251 -8.17 -10.14 -11.01
N ILE A 252 -7.06 -10.87 -11.09
CA ILE A 252 -5.78 -10.33 -11.60
C ILE A 252 -5.89 -9.81 -13.04
N ASN A 253 -6.58 -10.50 -13.94
CA ASN A 253 -6.71 -10.06 -15.33
C ASN A 253 -7.54 -8.78 -15.47
N ALA A 254 -8.60 -8.62 -14.66
CA ALA A 254 -9.39 -7.40 -14.62
C ALA A 254 -8.58 -6.24 -14.02
N ALA A 255 -7.82 -6.50 -12.97
CA ALA A 255 -6.93 -5.52 -12.37
C ALA A 255 -5.81 -5.11 -13.35
N ALA A 256 -5.20 -6.06 -14.07
CA ALA A 256 -4.17 -5.78 -15.08
C ALA A 256 -4.70 -4.87 -16.20
N ALA A 257 -5.93 -5.10 -16.66
CA ALA A 257 -6.57 -4.23 -17.66
C ALA A 257 -6.75 -2.78 -17.18
N LEU A 258 -6.93 -2.58 -15.86
CA LEU A 258 -7.01 -1.25 -15.24
C LEU A 258 -5.64 -0.63 -14.92
N CYS A 259 -4.57 -1.44 -14.94
CA CYS A 259 -3.20 -1.00 -14.69
C CYS A 259 -2.47 -0.51 -15.94
N LYS A 260 -3.15 -0.39 -17.08
CA LYS A 260 -2.54 0.22 -18.27
C LYS A 260 -2.22 1.68 -17.99
N ILE A 261 -0.97 2.03 -18.25
CA ILE A 261 -0.50 3.42 -18.19
C ILE A 261 -0.30 3.88 -19.62
N ASP A 262 -1.06 4.85 -20.02
CA ASP A 262 -0.97 5.49 -21.33
C ASP A 262 -1.05 7.01 -21.19
N PHE A 263 -1.03 7.70 -22.32
CA PHE A 263 -1.12 9.15 -22.39
C PHE A 263 -2.57 9.65 -22.61
N THR A 264 -3.55 8.84 -22.20
CA THR A 264 -4.98 9.18 -22.31
C THR A 264 -5.59 9.47 -20.95
N ALA A 265 -6.67 10.22 -20.93
CA ALA A 265 -7.42 10.50 -19.71
C ALA A 265 -8.19 9.24 -19.27
N GLY A 266 -7.94 8.80 -18.03
CA GLY A 266 -8.78 7.87 -17.25
C GLY A 266 -8.92 6.47 -17.67
#